data_aa8c206e91fde66c1f6f2784dde5876d
#
_entry.id   aa8c206e91fde66c1f6f2784dde5876d
#
_cell.length_a   1.000
_cell.length_b   1.000
_cell.length_c   1.000
_cell.angle_alpha   90.00
_cell.angle_beta   90.00
_cell.angle_gamma   90.00
#
_symmetry.space_group_name_H-M   'P 1'
#
loop_
_entity.id
_entity.type
_entity.pdbx_description
1 polymer ?
#
loop_
_entity_poly.entity_id
_entity_poly.type
_entity_poly.pdbx_seq_one_letter_code
_entity_poly.pdbx_strand_id
1 'polypeptide(L)'
;MKLDRLQKQWVFYDVACSAFTLILTVTIPVYFRGLIDTAGIDLVCNNQFVQMFFSKNANLALLGDLHAFEALKSSLYGLTTSIAVLIVAMSAPFLGALADYFGLKKKLFAISLLIGLGSLVMLSCNTDWILFMVYLIVVRIAYSACNIFYDSMLIDIADESIMDKVSTYGYAYGYIGSVLPFVVGLYLILFLPFGLDVVKATQISFIIVVVWWFIGAYPLLKNYTQKYGFESHPHILKESITRVINTVKVVSHNKKVLYFIIGYFCYIDGVYTIISMSTTYGAEVGISDNVMIIALMVTQIVAFPFSILAGKLAQKFETLKIIKVYVLMYMLIVIYGFFLDTAFDFWVLCISVGIAQGGIQSLSRSYFGKIIPKDEASEYFGFFDIFGKFADFFGPLIITVCAASFGSSRYGILALIILFIIGFILLSKVEKLEKE
;
A
#
# COMPACT_ATOMS: atom_id res chain seq x y z
N MET A 1 -5.65 28.95 -2.94
CA MET A 1 -6.88 28.44 -3.59
C MET A 1 -7.49 27.37 -2.68
N LYS A 2 -8.79 27.42 -2.41
CA LYS A 2 -9.48 26.39 -1.59
C LYS A 2 -9.84 25.22 -2.49
N LEU A 3 -9.80 23.97 -1.97
CA LEU A 3 -10.30 22.80 -2.67
C LEU A 3 -11.80 22.95 -2.93
N ASP A 4 -12.25 22.52 -4.11
CA ASP A 4 -13.67 22.43 -4.44
C ASP A 4 -14.37 21.27 -3.71
N ARG A 5 -15.67 21.10 -3.93
CA ARG A 5 -16.46 20.08 -3.24
C ARG A 5 -16.05 18.66 -3.65
N LEU A 6 -15.78 18.43 -4.93
CA LEU A 6 -15.43 17.09 -5.43
C LEU A 6 -14.02 16.70 -4.99
N GLN A 7 -13.06 17.65 -5.04
CA GLN A 7 -11.70 17.46 -4.55
C GLN A 7 -11.68 17.12 -3.04
N LYS A 8 -12.51 17.78 -2.24
CA LYS A 8 -12.65 17.44 -0.80
C LYS A 8 -13.23 16.04 -0.60
N GLN A 9 -14.17 15.60 -1.44
CA GLN A 9 -14.75 14.25 -1.37
C GLN A 9 -13.73 13.19 -1.78
N TRP A 10 -12.88 13.48 -2.75
CA TRP A 10 -11.79 12.63 -3.15
C TRP A 10 -10.74 12.49 -2.01
N VAL A 11 -10.35 13.59 -1.38
CA VAL A 11 -9.50 13.58 -0.17
C VAL A 11 -10.17 12.80 0.97
N PHE A 12 -11.48 12.95 1.16
CA PHE A 12 -12.21 12.23 2.21
C PHE A 12 -12.27 10.71 1.98
N TYR A 13 -12.26 10.27 0.72
CA TYR A 13 -12.10 8.85 0.42
C TYR A 13 -10.74 8.31 0.88
N ASP A 14 -9.65 9.06 0.67
CA ASP A 14 -8.29 8.68 1.12
C ASP A 14 -8.23 8.52 2.65
N VAL A 15 -8.88 9.44 3.38
CA VAL A 15 -9.07 9.34 4.84
C VAL A 15 -9.69 8.01 5.25
N ALA A 16 -10.67 7.57 4.49
CA ALA A 16 -11.45 6.38 4.85
C ALA A 16 -10.76 5.08 4.43
N CYS A 17 -10.22 5.01 3.22
CA CYS A 17 -9.59 3.78 2.72
C CYS A 17 -8.23 3.49 3.39
N SER A 18 -7.51 4.50 3.87
CA SER A 18 -6.25 4.34 4.60
C SER A 18 -6.41 3.56 5.93
N ALA A 19 -7.61 3.57 6.52
CA ALA A 19 -7.90 2.77 7.72
C ALA A 19 -7.76 1.27 7.47
N PHE A 20 -8.14 0.80 6.27
CA PHE A 20 -7.96 -0.61 5.89
C PHE A 20 -6.47 -0.99 5.83
N THR A 21 -5.61 -0.10 5.35
CA THR A 21 -4.16 -0.35 5.31
C THR A 21 -3.58 -0.61 6.70
N LEU A 22 -4.00 0.14 7.72
CA LEU A 22 -3.53 -0.07 9.09
C LEU A 22 -3.98 -1.42 9.67
N ILE A 23 -5.25 -1.79 9.53
CA ILE A 23 -5.70 -3.10 10.02
C ILE A 23 -5.07 -4.25 9.23
N LEU A 24 -4.83 -4.07 7.92
CA LEU A 24 -4.17 -5.05 7.07
C LEU A 24 -2.74 -5.33 7.52
N THR A 25 -2.04 -4.30 7.99
CA THR A 25 -0.64 -4.41 8.40
C THR A 25 -0.49 -4.91 9.83
N VAL A 26 -1.38 -4.54 10.74
CA VAL A 26 -1.23 -4.80 12.18
C VAL A 26 -2.20 -5.87 12.68
N THR A 27 -3.50 -5.66 12.50
CA THR A 27 -4.53 -6.47 13.17
C THR A 27 -4.79 -7.80 12.46
N ILE A 28 -4.89 -7.79 11.13
CA ILE A 28 -5.20 -8.98 10.32
C ILE A 28 -4.16 -10.10 10.49
N PRO A 29 -2.83 -9.85 10.44
CA PRO A 29 -1.83 -10.90 10.64
C PRO A 29 -1.93 -11.57 12.02
N VAL A 30 -2.15 -10.77 13.08
CA VAL A 30 -2.28 -11.27 14.45
C VAL A 30 -3.54 -12.11 14.60
N TYR A 31 -4.67 -11.63 14.08
CA TYR A 31 -5.93 -12.35 14.12
C TYR A 31 -5.87 -13.68 13.34
N PHE A 32 -5.26 -13.68 12.16
CA PHE A 32 -5.06 -14.88 11.35
C PHE A 32 -4.26 -15.96 12.09
N ARG A 33 -3.16 -15.57 12.76
CA ARG A 33 -2.38 -16.50 13.60
C ARG A 33 -3.24 -17.10 14.70
N GLY A 34 -4.04 -16.29 15.39
CA GLY A 34 -4.96 -16.75 16.42
C GLY A 34 -6.02 -17.73 15.90
N LEU A 35 -6.51 -17.56 14.67
CA LEU A 35 -7.43 -18.52 14.04
C LEU A 35 -6.76 -19.87 13.81
N ILE A 36 -5.52 -19.90 13.35
CA ILE A 36 -4.75 -21.14 13.16
C ILE A 36 -4.48 -21.82 14.50
N ASP A 37 -4.13 -21.06 15.55
CA ASP A 37 -3.95 -21.60 16.90
C ASP A 37 -5.24 -22.23 17.43
N THR A 38 -6.37 -21.58 17.21
CA THR A 38 -7.70 -22.10 17.62
C THR A 38 -8.09 -23.37 16.85
N ALA A 39 -7.72 -23.46 15.56
CA ALA A 39 -7.96 -24.64 14.76
C ALA A 39 -7.14 -25.86 15.22
N GLY A 40 -5.95 -25.61 15.79
CA GLY A 40 -5.06 -26.61 16.35
C GLY A 40 -4.12 -27.25 15.32
N ILE A 41 -2.97 -27.72 15.83
CA ILE A 41 -1.87 -28.25 15.02
C ILE A 41 -2.32 -29.41 14.14
N ASP A 42 -3.05 -30.37 14.71
CA ASP A 42 -3.48 -31.58 14.01
C ASP A 42 -4.36 -31.28 12.79
N LEU A 43 -5.36 -30.41 12.95
CA LEU A 43 -6.28 -30.07 11.88
C LEU A 43 -5.57 -29.26 10.76
N VAL A 44 -4.73 -28.33 11.14
CA VAL A 44 -4.00 -27.48 10.18
C VAL A 44 -2.95 -28.29 9.44
N CYS A 45 -2.12 -29.04 10.15
CA CYS A 45 -0.98 -29.76 9.55
C CYS A 45 -1.40 -30.96 8.71
N ASN A 46 -2.52 -31.62 9.03
CA ASN A 46 -3.06 -32.71 8.21
C ASN A 46 -3.93 -32.24 7.03
N ASN A 47 -4.15 -30.94 6.88
CA ASN A 47 -4.88 -30.40 5.75
C ASN A 47 -4.14 -30.67 4.43
N GLN A 48 -4.85 -31.16 3.40
CA GLN A 48 -4.26 -31.52 2.10
C GLN A 48 -3.52 -30.35 1.43
N PHE A 49 -4.07 -29.14 1.52
CA PHE A 49 -3.44 -27.93 0.98
C PHE A 49 -2.12 -27.64 1.70
N VAL A 50 -2.10 -27.72 3.04
CA VAL A 50 -0.89 -27.50 3.84
C VAL A 50 0.17 -28.58 3.54
N GLN A 51 -0.22 -29.84 3.45
CA GLN A 51 0.69 -30.93 3.10
C GLN A 51 1.26 -30.78 1.69
N MET A 52 0.48 -30.27 0.74
CA MET A 52 0.95 -30.07 -0.64
C MET A 52 2.05 -29.01 -0.74
N PHE A 53 1.93 -27.89 -0.01
CA PHE A 53 2.84 -26.76 -0.15
C PHE A 53 3.86 -26.63 0.99
N PHE A 54 3.57 -27.17 2.19
CA PHE A 54 4.33 -26.94 3.41
C PHE A 54 4.59 -28.22 4.21
N SER A 55 4.65 -29.41 3.55
CA SER A 55 4.77 -30.72 4.18
C SER A 55 5.89 -30.80 5.22
N LYS A 56 7.07 -30.22 4.93
CA LYS A 56 8.21 -30.24 5.86
C LYS A 56 7.87 -29.57 7.20
N ASN A 57 7.36 -28.34 7.19
CA ASN A 57 7.01 -27.61 8.40
C ASN A 57 5.82 -28.25 9.12
N ALA A 58 4.81 -28.72 8.36
CA ALA A 58 3.65 -29.41 8.92
C ALA A 58 4.06 -30.70 9.65
N ASN A 59 4.92 -31.52 9.07
CA ASN A 59 5.36 -32.76 9.69
C ASN A 59 6.24 -32.52 10.93
N LEU A 60 7.11 -31.51 10.91
CA LEU A 60 7.89 -31.12 12.09
C LEU A 60 6.98 -30.60 13.21
N ALA A 61 5.96 -29.80 12.88
CA ALA A 61 4.99 -29.32 13.84
C ALA A 61 4.18 -30.46 14.49
N LEU A 62 3.77 -31.47 13.71
CA LEU A 62 3.10 -32.69 14.21
C LEU A 62 4.00 -33.50 15.16
N LEU A 63 5.33 -33.40 15.02
CA LEU A 63 6.30 -34.01 15.92
C LEU A 63 6.60 -33.15 17.17
N GLY A 64 5.89 -32.04 17.35
CA GLY A 64 6.01 -31.16 18.52
C GLY A 64 6.97 -29.97 18.35
N ASP A 65 7.46 -29.70 17.14
CA ASP A 65 8.28 -28.53 16.87
C ASP A 65 7.42 -27.25 16.73
N LEU A 66 7.31 -26.48 17.81
CA LEU A 66 6.55 -25.23 17.85
C LEU A 66 7.13 -24.16 16.91
N HIS A 67 8.45 -24.13 16.69
CA HIS A 67 9.06 -23.20 15.74
C HIS A 67 8.63 -23.49 14.31
N ALA A 68 8.52 -24.78 13.94
CA ALA A 68 7.99 -25.16 12.63
C ALA A 68 6.53 -24.76 12.46
N PHE A 69 5.71 -24.84 13.52
CA PHE A 69 4.32 -24.37 13.47
C PHE A 69 4.21 -22.84 13.32
N GLU A 70 5.01 -22.07 14.04
CA GLU A 70 5.07 -20.61 13.87
C GLU A 70 5.53 -20.21 12.45
N ALA A 71 6.54 -20.91 11.92
CA ALA A 71 6.99 -20.72 10.55
C ALA A 71 5.88 -21.09 9.53
N LEU A 72 5.09 -22.14 9.78
CA LEU A 72 3.95 -22.52 8.96
C LEU A 72 2.87 -21.42 8.94
N LYS A 73 2.49 -20.86 10.10
CA LYS A 73 1.53 -19.75 10.18
C LYS A 73 1.98 -18.53 9.34
N SER A 74 3.26 -18.18 9.45
CA SER A 74 3.84 -17.07 8.68
C SER A 74 3.86 -17.38 7.18
N SER A 75 4.17 -18.61 6.80
CA SER A 75 4.19 -19.05 5.40
C SER A 75 2.81 -19.07 4.77
N LEU A 76 1.77 -19.50 5.49
CA LEU A 76 0.37 -19.46 5.04
C LEU A 76 -0.10 -18.01 4.81
N TYR A 77 0.22 -17.09 5.74
CA TYR A 77 -0.08 -15.68 5.56
C TYR A 77 0.67 -15.09 4.35
N GLY A 78 1.96 -15.40 4.24
CA GLY A 78 2.81 -14.99 3.11
C GLY A 78 2.28 -15.49 1.76
N LEU A 79 1.88 -16.76 1.67
CA LEU A 79 1.27 -17.32 0.46
C LEU A 79 -0.04 -16.61 0.11
N THR A 80 -0.91 -16.37 1.10
CA THR A 80 -2.18 -15.66 0.91
C THR A 80 -1.95 -14.26 0.32
N THR A 81 -1.01 -13.53 0.87
CA THR A 81 -0.67 -12.18 0.39
C THR A 81 -0.03 -12.22 -1.00
N SER A 82 0.84 -13.17 -1.27
CA SER A 82 1.50 -13.34 -2.57
C SER A 82 0.51 -13.67 -3.68
N ILE A 83 -0.47 -14.57 -3.41
CA ILE A 83 -1.54 -14.87 -4.37
C ILE A 83 -2.35 -13.62 -4.69
N ALA A 84 -2.73 -12.83 -3.66
CA ALA A 84 -3.47 -11.59 -3.88
C ALA A 84 -2.68 -10.60 -4.75
N VAL A 85 -1.39 -10.39 -4.44
CA VAL A 85 -0.52 -9.48 -5.23
C VAL A 85 -0.37 -9.96 -6.66
N LEU A 86 -0.20 -11.27 -6.89
CA LEU A 86 -0.09 -11.82 -8.24
C LEU A 86 -1.37 -11.59 -9.06
N ILE A 87 -2.54 -11.85 -8.48
CA ILE A 87 -3.84 -11.62 -9.15
C ILE A 87 -4.03 -10.14 -9.46
N VAL A 88 -3.68 -9.26 -8.50
CA VAL A 88 -3.71 -7.80 -8.72
C VAL A 88 -2.80 -7.41 -9.88
N ALA A 89 -1.55 -7.87 -9.87
CA ALA A 89 -0.59 -7.54 -10.92
C ALA A 89 -1.06 -7.95 -12.33
N MET A 90 -1.72 -9.10 -12.44
CA MET A 90 -2.26 -9.57 -13.72
C MET A 90 -3.53 -8.81 -14.14
N SER A 91 -4.36 -8.39 -13.20
CA SER A 91 -5.66 -7.79 -13.48
C SER A 91 -5.65 -6.26 -13.53
N ALA A 92 -4.71 -5.60 -12.85
CA ALA A 92 -4.70 -4.15 -12.66
C ALA A 92 -4.70 -3.33 -13.97
N PRO A 93 -3.82 -3.58 -14.96
CA PRO A 93 -3.84 -2.82 -16.22
C PRO A 93 -5.12 -3.08 -17.02
N PHE A 94 -5.62 -4.32 -17.00
CA PHE A 94 -6.86 -4.68 -17.68
C PHE A 94 -8.09 -3.99 -17.07
N LEU A 95 -8.20 -3.98 -15.73
CA LEU A 95 -9.25 -3.26 -15.02
C LEU A 95 -9.16 -1.75 -15.26
N GLY A 96 -7.92 -1.22 -15.30
CA GLY A 96 -7.65 0.17 -15.66
C GLY A 96 -8.13 0.49 -17.09
N ALA A 97 -7.72 -0.31 -18.08
CA ALA A 97 -8.12 -0.12 -19.47
C ALA A 97 -9.65 -0.18 -19.67
N LEU A 98 -10.35 -1.05 -18.92
CA LEU A 98 -11.81 -1.06 -18.89
C LEU A 98 -12.40 0.21 -18.28
N ALA A 99 -11.79 0.73 -17.24
CA ALA A 99 -12.28 1.92 -16.55
C ALA A 99 -12.13 3.21 -17.38
N ASP A 100 -11.26 3.21 -18.40
CA ASP A 100 -11.09 4.35 -19.29
C ASP A 100 -12.24 4.55 -20.27
N TYR A 101 -13.18 3.61 -20.40
CA TYR A 101 -14.42 3.85 -21.14
C TYR A 101 -15.42 4.64 -20.30
N PHE A 102 -16.11 5.62 -20.93
CA PHE A 102 -17.04 6.51 -20.24
C PHE A 102 -18.11 5.75 -19.44
N GLY A 103 -18.25 6.17 -18.18
CA GLY A 103 -19.21 5.62 -17.22
C GLY A 103 -18.81 4.28 -16.59
N LEU A 104 -17.73 3.62 -17.03
CA LEU A 104 -17.25 2.37 -16.43
C LEU A 104 -16.40 2.59 -15.20
N LYS A 105 -15.55 3.63 -15.13
CA LYS A 105 -14.69 3.92 -13.97
C LYS A 105 -15.50 3.97 -12.67
N LYS A 106 -16.58 4.74 -12.66
CA LYS A 106 -17.48 4.85 -11.49
C LYS A 106 -18.15 3.52 -11.12
N LYS A 107 -18.60 2.76 -12.14
CA LYS A 107 -19.28 1.47 -11.92
C LYS A 107 -18.30 0.42 -11.37
N LEU A 108 -17.12 0.32 -11.97
CA LEU A 108 -16.07 -0.61 -11.51
C LEU A 108 -15.58 -0.26 -10.12
N PHE A 109 -15.40 1.03 -9.82
CA PHE A 109 -15.11 1.49 -8.46
C PHE A 109 -16.19 1.07 -7.46
N ALA A 110 -17.48 1.27 -7.79
CA ALA A 110 -18.59 0.86 -6.93
C ALA A 110 -18.64 -0.66 -6.69
N ILE A 111 -18.45 -1.46 -7.76
CA ILE A 111 -18.43 -2.92 -7.66
C ILE A 111 -17.25 -3.39 -6.79
N SER A 112 -16.05 -2.88 -7.04
CA SER A 112 -14.87 -3.23 -6.25
C SER A 112 -15.03 -2.82 -4.78
N LEU A 113 -15.61 -1.64 -4.52
CA LEU A 113 -15.92 -1.19 -3.16
C LEU A 113 -16.89 -2.15 -2.45
N LEU A 114 -17.97 -2.54 -3.11
CA LEU A 114 -18.96 -3.47 -2.54
C LEU A 114 -18.35 -4.85 -2.27
N ILE A 115 -17.54 -5.37 -3.19
CA ILE A 115 -16.80 -6.63 -3.00
C ILE A 115 -15.83 -6.49 -1.81
N GLY A 116 -15.08 -5.39 -1.73
CA GLY A 116 -14.14 -5.14 -0.63
C GLY A 116 -14.84 -5.06 0.73
N LEU A 117 -15.90 -4.26 0.84
CA LEU A 117 -16.69 -4.12 2.07
C LEU A 117 -17.34 -5.45 2.46
N GLY A 118 -17.96 -6.16 1.50
CA GLY A 118 -18.59 -7.46 1.73
C GLY A 118 -17.58 -8.51 2.21
N SER A 119 -16.40 -8.57 1.58
CA SER A 119 -15.34 -9.50 1.99
C SER A 119 -14.78 -9.17 3.37
N LEU A 120 -14.67 -7.89 3.74
CA LEU A 120 -14.22 -7.48 5.08
C LEU A 120 -15.27 -7.82 6.15
N VAL A 121 -16.58 -7.72 5.82
CA VAL A 121 -17.67 -8.23 6.69
C VAL A 121 -17.54 -9.76 6.86
N MET A 122 -17.29 -10.51 5.77
CA MET A 122 -17.12 -11.96 5.88
C MET A 122 -15.88 -12.34 6.69
N LEU A 123 -14.78 -11.58 6.59
CA LEU A 123 -13.62 -11.72 7.49
C LEU A 123 -14.00 -11.53 8.97
N SER A 124 -14.87 -10.55 9.25
CA SER A 124 -15.32 -10.28 10.63
C SER A 124 -16.27 -11.33 11.20
N CYS A 125 -17.01 -12.04 10.35
CA CYS A 125 -17.99 -13.03 10.79
C CYS A 125 -17.46 -14.47 10.81
N ASN A 126 -16.23 -14.69 10.30
CA ASN A 126 -15.69 -16.02 10.06
C ASN A 126 -14.54 -16.35 11.02
N THR A 127 -14.55 -17.59 11.54
CA THR A 127 -13.48 -18.14 12.38
C THR A 127 -12.73 -19.30 11.72
N ASP A 128 -13.13 -19.72 10.52
CA ASP A 128 -12.41 -20.72 9.73
C ASP A 128 -11.20 -20.07 9.03
N TRP A 129 -10.00 -20.61 9.26
CA TRP A 129 -8.76 -20.03 8.76
C TRP A 129 -8.60 -20.12 7.23
N ILE A 130 -9.19 -21.15 6.56
CA ILE A 130 -9.14 -21.31 5.11
C ILE A 130 -10.03 -20.26 4.43
N LEU A 131 -11.29 -20.16 4.91
CA LEU A 131 -12.21 -19.15 4.40
C LEU A 131 -11.71 -17.74 4.68
N PHE A 132 -11.02 -17.53 5.81
CA PHE A 132 -10.36 -16.26 6.11
C PHE A 132 -9.29 -15.92 5.06
N MET A 133 -8.43 -16.89 4.65
CA MET A 133 -7.45 -16.71 3.57
C MET A 133 -8.14 -16.30 2.27
N VAL A 134 -9.23 -16.97 1.88
CA VAL A 134 -9.98 -16.67 0.66
C VAL A 134 -10.53 -15.24 0.69
N TYR A 135 -11.22 -14.85 1.77
CA TYR A 135 -11.77 -13.50 1.91
C TYR A 135 -10.66 -12.43 1.98
N LEU A 136 -9.52 -12.75 2.59
CA LEU A 136 -8.36 -11.85 2.62
C LEU A 136 -7.81 -11.61 1.21
N ILE A 137 -7.70 -12.63 0.38
CA ILE A 137 -7.32 -12.48 -1.03
C ILE A 137 -8.31 -11.57 -1.75
N VAL A 138 -9.62 -11.83 -1.61
CA VAL A 138 -10.66 -11.06 -2.31
C VAL A 138 -10.68 -9.59 -1.86
N VAL A 139 -10.59 -9.31 -0.55
CA VAL A 139 -10.58 -7.91 -0.07
C VAL A 139 -9.33 -7.17 -0.53
N ARG A 140 -8.16 -7.81 -0.57
CA ARG A 140 -6.92 -7.18 -1.08
C ARG A 140 -7.02 -6.83 -2.56
N ILE A 141 -7.57 -7.73 -3.38
CA ILE A 141 -7.80 -7.48 -4.81
C ILE A 141 -8.79 -6.32 -5.00
N ALA A 142 -9.90 -6.36 -4.29
CA ALA A 142 -10.93 -5.32 -4.36
C ALA A 142 -10.40 -3.94 -3.89
N TYR A 143 -9.62 -3.91 -2.82
CA TYR A 143 -8.96 -2.70 -2.33
C TYR A 143 -7.97 -2.12 -3.36
N SER A 144 -7.14 -2.96 -3.97
CA SER A 144 -6.22 -2.52 -5.01
C SER A 144 -6.96 -1.98 -6.23
N ALA A 145 -8.03 -2.67 -6.70
CA ALA A 145 -8.86 -2.17 -7.79
C ALA A 145 -9.49 -0.81 -7.45
N CYS A 146 -10.00 -0.63 -6.22
CA CYS A 146 -10.48 0.68 -5.77
C CYS A 146 -9.42 1.77 -5.86
N ASN A 147 -8.17 1.47 -5.48
CA ASN A 147 -7.07 2.44 -5.52
C ASN A 147 -6.71 2.84 -6.95
N ILE A 148 -6.68 1.89 -7.91
CA ILE A 148 -6.44 2.19 -9.33
C ILE A 148 -7.46 3.20 -9.86
N PHE A 149 -8.75 2.95 -9.60
CA PHE A 149 -9.81 3.86 -10.05
C PHE A 149 -9.75 5.20 -9.32
N TYR A 150 -9.55 5.17 -8.02
CA TYR A 150 -9.43 6.36 -7.18
C TYR A 150 -8.25 7.26 -7.60
N ASP A 151 -7.07 6.68 -7.82
CA ASP A 151 -5.89 7.44 -8.25
C ASP A 151 -6.09 8.03 -9.64
N SER A 152 -6.69 7.28 -10.57
CA SER A 152 -7.01 7.79 -11.91
C SER A 152 -8.09 8.89 -11.92
N MET A 153 -9.01 8.92 -10.93
CA MET A 153 -9.96 10.01 -10.77
C MET A 153 -9.29 11.36 -10.48
N LEU A 154 -8.05 11.37 -10.00
CA LEU A 154 -7.30 12.60 -9.75
C LEU A 154 -7.20 13.46 -11.02
N ILE A 155 -7.04 12.85 -12.18
CA ILE A 155 -6.94 13.55 -13.48
C ILE A 155 -8.28 14.17 -13.87
N ASP A 156 -9.40 13.54 -13.51
CA ASP A 156 -10.74 14.06 -13.81
C ASP A 156 -11.11 15.26 -12.92
N ILE A 157 -10.59 15.31 -11.69
CA ILE A 157 -11.02 16.27 -10.65
C ILE A 157 -10.05 17.44 -10.42
N ALA A 158 -8.80 17.31 -10.89
CA ALA A 158 -7.76 18.31 -10.65
C ALA A 158 -7.01 18.64 -11.93
N ASP A 159 -6.92 19.93 -12.24
CA ASP A 159 -6.03 20.41 -13.29
C ASP A 159 -4.57 20.30 -12.81
N GLU A 160 -3.63 20.25 -13.75
CA GLU A 160 -2.18 20.07 -13.48
C GLU A 160 -1.64 21.06 -12.45
N SER A 161 -2.15 22.31 -12.44
CA SER A 161 -1.72 23.38 -11.54
C SER A 161 -2.04 23.11 -10.06
N ILE A 162 -3.07 22.32 -9.76
CA ILE A 162 -3.53 22.00 -8.40
C ILE A 162 -3.42 20.52 -8.04
N MET A 163 -3.02 19.69 -8.99
CA MET A 163 -2.96 18.21 -8.82
C MET A 163 -2.04 17.81 -7.66
N ASP A 164 -0.87 18.43 -7.52
CA ASP A 164 0.02 18.21 -6.39
C ASP A 164 -0.65 18.50 -5.05
N LYS A 165 -1.39 19.59 -4.98
CA LYS A 165 -2.10 19.98 -3.77
C LYS A 165 -3.19 18.99 -3.42
N VAL A 166 -4.01 18.59 -4.39
CA VAL A 166 -5.10 17.61 -4.15
C VAL A 166 -4.50 16.29 -3.69
N SER A 167 -3.47 15.77 -4.39
CA SER A 167 -2.81 14.52 -4.05
C SER A 167 -2.16 14.56 -2.66
N THR A 168 -1.43 15.63 -2.32
CA THR A 168 -0.78 15.76 -1.00
C THR A 168 -1.78 15.92 0.15
N TYR A 169 -2.92 16.56 -0.09
CA TYR A 169 -4.00 16.61 0.89
C TYR A 169 -4.65 15.24 1.10
N GLY A 170 -4.83 14.43 0.04
CA GLY A 170 -5.30 13.04 0.16
C GLY A 170 -4.43 12.26 1.15
N TYR A 171 -3.14 12.16 0.86
CA TYR A 171 -2.21 11.47 1.76
C TYR A 171 -2.14 12.07 3.16
N ALA A 172 -2.05 13.40 3.28
CA ALA A 172 -1.99 14.06 4.58
C ALA A 172 -3.18 13.68 5.46
N TYR A 173 -4.38 13.89 4.97
CA TYR A 173 -5.59 13.58 5.74
C TYR A 173 -5.79 12.05 5.89
N GLY A 174 -5.31 11.22 4.95
CA GLY A 174 -5.28 9.77 5.04
C GLY A 174 -4.48 9.30 6.26
N TYR A 175 -3.29 9.86 6.49
CA TYR A 175 -2.46 9.50 7.65
C TYR A 175 -3.18 9.74 8.98
N ILE A 176 -3.77 10.89 9.18
CA ILE A 176 -4.51 11.19 10.43
C ILE A 176 -5.84 10.43 10.49
N GLY A 177 -6.56 10.37 9.37
CA GLY A 177 -7.88 9.75 9.33
C GLY A 177 -7.88 8.25 9.56
N SER A 178 -6.79 7.57 9.21
CA SER A 178 -6.62 6.14 9.46
C SER A 178 -6.38 5.81 10.93
N VAL A 179 -5.78 6.74 11.69
CA VAL A 179 -5.46 6.52 13.11
C VAL A 179 -6.73 6.39 13.96
N LEU A 180 -7.78 7.16 13.66
CA LEU A 180 -8.99 7.18 14.49
C LEU A 180 -9.68 5.79 14.59
N PRO A 181 -10.10 5.14 13.49
CA PRO A 181 -10.73 3.82 13.58
C PRO A 181 -9.76 2.75 14.08
N PHE A 182 -8.46 2.89 13.81
CA PHE A 182 -7.43 1.98 14.31
C PHE A 182 -7.30 2.05 15.83
N VAL A 183 -7.21 3.26 16.43
CA VAL A 183 -7.13 3.44 17.88
C VAL A 183 -8.39 2.92 18.58
N VAL A 184 -9.58 3.16 18.00
CA VAL A 184 -10.83 2.61 18.54
C VAL A 184 -10.81 1.08 18.51
N GLY A 185 -10.38 0.47 17.41
CA GLY A 185 -10.23 -0.97 17.31
C GLY A 185 -9.21 -1.53 18.32
N LEU A 186 -8.04 -0.89 18.44
CA LEU A 186 -7.00 -1.27 19.39
C LEU A 186 -7.50 -1.16 20.85
N TYR A 187 -8.25 -0.11 21.18
CA TYR A 187 -8.88 0.03 22.50
C TYR A 187 -9.81 -1.15 22.82
N LEU A 188 -10.65 -1.56 21.86
CA LEU A 188 -11.54 -2.71 22.06
C LEU A 188 -10.74 -4.01 22.30
N ILE A 189 -9.65 -4.22 21.58
CA ILE A 189 -8.83 -5.44 21.67
C ILE A 189 -8.03 -5.49 22.99
N LEU A 190 -7.49 -4.36 23.43
CA LEU A 190 -6.62 -4.32 24.62
C LEU A 190 -7.41 -4.26 25.93
N PHE A 191 -8.53 -3.55 25.97
CA PHE A 191 -9.28 -3.32 27.21
C PHE A 191 -10.51 -4.20 27.36
N LEU A 192 -10.96 -4.91 26.30
CA LEU A 192 -12.09 -5.82 26.29
C LEU A 192 -13.35 -5.27 26.99
N PRO A 193 -13.79 -4.03 26.69
CA PRO A 193 -14.92 -3.42 27.34
C PRO A 193 -16.19 -4.24 27.10
N PHE A 194 -17.21 -4.09 27.96
CA PHE A 194 -18.52 -4.75 27.83
C PHE A 194 -18.48 -6.27 27.87
N GLY A 195 -17.44 -6.89 28.44
CA GLY A 195 -17.29 -8.35 28.51
C GLY A 195 -16.98 -9.03 27.17
N LEU A 196 -16.44 -8.29 26.22
CA LEU A 196 -15.96 -8.83 24.94
C LEU A 196 -14.79 -9.78 25.16
N ASP A 197 -14.67 -10.80 24.33
CA ASP A 197 -13.43 -11.55 24.14
C ASP A 197 -12.59 -10.92 23.02
N VAL A 198 -11.30 -11.31 22.93
CA VAL A 198 -10.34 -10.76 21.93
C VAL A 198 -10.84 -11.00 20.50
N VAL A 199 -11.46 -12.16 20.22
CA VAL A 199 -11.96 -12.51 18.89
C VAL A 199 -13.07 -11.55 18.49
N LYS A 200 -14.08 -11.37 19.32
CA LYS A 200 -15.20 -10.44 19.07
C LYS A 200 -14.75 -9.00 19.00
N ALA A 201 -13.84 -8.57 19.88
CA ALA A 201 -13.25 -7.23 19.83
C ALA A 201 -12.56 -6.95 18.49
N THR A 202 -11.80 -7.93 17.98
CA THR A 202 -11.15 -7.84 16.68
C THR A 202 -12.17 -7.83 15.54
N GLN A 203 -13.18 -8.68 15.59
CA GLN A 203 -14.26 -8.71 14.59
C GLN A 203 -15.01 -7.37 14.53
N ILE A 204 -15.30 -6.76 15.68
CA ILE A 204 -15.91 -5.42 15.75
C ILE A 204 -14.97 -4.36 15.14
N SER A 205 -13.66 -4.46 15.36
CA SER A 205 -12.70 -3.53 14.76
C SER A 205 -12.73 -3.55 13.22
N PHE A 206 -12.94 -4.74 12.62
CA PHE A 206 -13.12 -4.85 11.17
C PHE A 206 -14.41 -4.17 10.70
N ILE A 207 -15.52 -4.37 11.44
CA ILE A 207 -16.80 -3.70 11.12
C ILE A 207 -16.68 -2.16 11.22
N ILE A 208 -15.94 -1.64 12.21
CA ILE A 208 -15.67 -0.20 12.31
C ILE A 208 -14.99 0.31 11.03
N VAL A 209 -14.01 -0.43 10.51
CA VAL A 209 -13.34 -0.05 9.26
C VAL A 209 -14.27 -0.18 8.05
N VAL A 210 -15.15 -1.19 7.99
CA VAL A 210 -16.19 -1.30 6.94
C VAL A 210 -17.06 -0.05 6.90
N VAL A 211 -17.59 0.36 8.07
CA VAL A 211 -18.46 1.55 8.18
C VAL A 211 -17.69 2.81 7.81
N TRP A 212 -16.44 2.94 8.30
CA TRP A 212 -15.58 4.08 8.02
C TRP A 212 -15.27 4.22 6.52
N TRP A 213 -14.90 3.11 5.87
CA TRP A 213 -14.59 3.09 4.44
C TRP A 213 -15.84 3.41 3.59
N PHE A 214 -17.00 2.85 3.94
CA PHE A 214 -18.26 3.15 3.26
C PHE A 214 -18.64 4.64 3.37
N ILE A 215 -18.57 5.23 4.58
CA ILE A 215 -18.90 6.64 4.81
C ILE A 215 -18.02 7.57 3.97
N GLY A 216 -16.72 7.29 3.88
CA GLY A 216 -15.80 8.11 3.07
C GLY A 216 -15.95 7.90 1.58
N ALA A 217 -16.32 6.70 1.13
CA ALA A 217 -16.51 6.38 -0.28
C ALA A 217 -17.82 6.94 -0.86
N TYR A 218 -18.88 6.98 -0.06
CA TYR A 218 -20.23 7.33 -0.52
C TYR A 218 -20.32 8.74 -1.19
N PRO A 219 -19.75 9.83 -0.60
CA PRO A 219 -19.82 11.16 -1.22
C PRO A 219 -19.13 11.22 -2.59
N LEU A 220 -17.95 10.58 -2.70
CA LEU A 220 -17.21 10.52 -3.96
C LEU A 220 -18.00 9.72 -4.99
N LEU A 221 -18.46 8.54 -4.63
CA LEU A 221 -19.25 7.68 -5.51
C LEU A 221 -20.52 8.39 -6.02
N LYS A 222 -21.21 9.16 -5.18
CA LYS A 222 -22.42 9.89 -5.56
C LYS A 222 -22.13 10.99 -6.59
N ASN A 223 -21.09 11.80 -6.38
CA ASN A 223 -20.88 13.05 -7.10
C ASN A 223 -19.83 12.98 -8.21
N TYR A 224 -19.03 11.92 -8.28
CA TYR A 224 -18.01 11.77 -9.31
C TYR A 224 -18.62 11.54 -10.69
N THR A 225 -18.06 12.26 -11.66
CA THR A 225 -18.32 12.11 -13.10
C THR A 225 -16.98 12.02 -13.85
N GLN A 226 -16.83 11.03 -14.72
CA GLN A 226 -15.64 10.85 -15.53
C GLN A 226 -15.60 11.91 -16.64
N LYS A 227 -14.49 12.63 -16.77
CA LYS A 227 -14.29 13.68 -17.78
C LYS A 227 -13.53 13.18 -19.01
N TYR A 228 -12.57 12.28 -18.81
CA TYR A 228 -11.69 11.77 -19.86
C TYR A 228 -11.92 10.27 -20.05
N GLY A 229 -11.81 9.80 -21.30
CA GLY A 229 -11.98 8.39 -21.65
C GLY A 229 -12.48 8.19 -23.07
N PHE A 230 -12.73 6.94 -23.41
CA PHE A 230 -13.18 6.48 -24.72
C PHE A 230 -14.68 6.23 -24.74
N GLU A 231 -15.29 6.34 -25.92
CA GLU A 231 -16.68 5.96 -26.10
C GLU A 231 -16.87 4.45 -25.93
N SER A 232 -17.96 4.06 -25.28
CA SER A 232 -18.27 2.66 -25.01
C SER A 232 -18.89 2.00 -26.26
N HIS A 233 -18.43 0.80 -26.61
CA HIS A 233 -18.92 0.01 -27.75
C HIS A 233 -18.94 -1.49 -27.41
N PRO A 234 -19.58 -2.37 -28.22
CA PRO A 234 -19.79 -3.79 -27.86
C PRO A 234 -18.52 -4.64 -27.65
N HIS A 235 -17.36 -4.21 -28.17
CA HIS A 235 -16.11 -4.99 -28.16
C HIS A 235 -15.06 -4.51 -27.14
N ILE A 236 -15.47 -3.72 -26.13
CA ILE A 236 -14.56 -3.11 -25.15
C ILE A 236 -13.62 -4.11 -24.45
N LEU A 237 -14.08 -5.32 -24.12
CA LEU A 237 -13.26 -6.33 -23.44
C LEU A 237 -12.05 -6.75 -24.28
N LYS A 238 -12.29 -7.09 -25.56
CA LYS A 238 -11.22 -7.49 -26.49
C LYS A 238 -10.26 -6.35 -26.77
N GLU A 239 -10.81 -5.16 -26.94
CA GLU A 239 -10.01 -3.96 -27.19
C GLU A 239 -9.16 -3.59 -25.97
N SER A 240 -9.68 -3.66 -24.74
CA SER A 240 -8.90 -3.41 -23.53
C SER A 240 -7.68 -4.33 -23.42
N ILE A 241 -7.82 -5.61 -23.76
CA ILE A 241 -6.67 -6.53 -23.79
C ILE A 241 -5.62 -6.07 -24.83
N THR A 242 -6.08 -5.73 -26.02
CA THR A 242 -5.20 -5.26 -27.10
C THR A 242 -4.50 -3.94 -26.72
N ARG A 243 -5.25 -3.02 -26.07
CA ARG A 243 -4.72 -1.75 -25.58
C ARG A 243 -3.63 -1.99 -24.54
N VAL A 244 -3.84 -2.81 -23.52
CA VAL A 244 -2.83 -3.13 -22.50
C VAL A 244 -1.53 -3.63 -23.13
N ILE A 245 -1.61 -4.52 -24.14
CA ILE A 245 -0.43 -5.00 -24.87
C ILE A 245 0.26 -3.87 -25.63
N ASN A 246 -0.52 -3.01 -26.27
CA ASN A 246 0.02 -1.85 -27.02
C ASN A 246 0.61 -0.80 -26.08
N THR A 247 -0.03 -0.53 -24.92
CA THR A 247 0.45 0.44 -23.92
C THR A 247 1.82 0.04 -23.38
N VAL A 248 2.08 -1.25 -23.16
CA VAL A 248 3.44 -1.72 -22.81
C VAL A 248 4.46 -1.29 -23.87
N LYS A 249 4.13 -1.42 -25.16
CA LYS A 249 5.00 -0.98 -26.25
C LYS A 249 5.13 0.54 -26.31
N VAL A 250 4.02 1.28 -26.15
CA VAL A 250 4.02 2.75 -26.16
C VAL A 250 4.85 3.29 -24.98
N VAL A 251 4.64 2.77 -23.78
CA VAL A 251 5.42 3.14 -22.59
C VAL A 251 6.91 2.86 -22.79
N SER A 252 7.28 1.72 -23.40
CA SER A 252 8.68 1.39 -23.66
C SER A 252 9.37 2.38 -24.64
N HIS A 253 8.61 3.04 -25.52
CA HIS A 253 9.12 4.06 -26.44
C HIS A 253 9.04 5.49 -25.87
N ASN A 254 8.15 5.75 -24.93
CA ASN A 254 8.08 7.03 -24.22
C ASN A 254 9.10 7.08 -23.08
N LYS A 255 10.32 7.53 -23.39
CA LYS A 255 11.45 7.56 -22.44
C LYS A 255 11.12 8.29 -21.13
N LYS A 256 10.32 9.37 -21.18
CA LYS A 256 9.94 10.13 -19.99
C LYS A 256 9.12 9.28 -19.02
N VAL A 257 8.04 8.67 -19.51
CA VAL A 257 7.17 7.80 -18.70
C VAL A 257 7.92 6.55 -18.23
N LEU A 258 8.71 5.92 -19.14
CA LEU A 258 9.49 4.72 -18.82
C LEU A 258 10.51 4.98 -17.69
N TYR A 259 11.32 6.04 -17.81
CA TYR A 259 12.32 6.36 -16.78
C TYR A 259 11.66 6.76 -15.45
N PHE A 260 10.51 7.43 -15.50
CA PHE A 260 9.77 7.75 -14.29
C PHE A 260 9.23 6.49 -13.60
N ILE A 261 8.56 5.59 -14.33
CA ILE A 261 7.98 4.35 -13.75
C ILE A 261 9.07 3.46 -13.17
N ILE A 262 10.18 3.23 -13.88
CA ILE A 262 11.28 2.40 -13.36
C ILE A 262 11.97 3.10 -12.18
N GLY A 263 12.17 4.40 -12.24
CA GLY A 263 12.69 5.19 -11.11
C GLY A 263 11.78 5.11 -9.90
N TYR A 264 10.47 5.29 -10.11
CA TYR A 264 9.44 5.13 -9.08
C TYR A 264 9.50 3.76 -8.43
N PHE A 265 9.51 2.68 -9.23
CA PHE A 265 9.64 1.33 -8.73
C PHE A 265 10.84 1.18 -7.80
N CYS A 266 12.02 1.63 -8.23
CA CYS A 266 13.23 1.50 -7.42
C CYS A 266 13.11 2.25 -6.08
N TYR A 267 12.79 3.56 -6.09
CA TYR A 267 12.80 4.28 -4.83
C TYR A 267 11.60 3.97 -3.93
N ILE A 268 10.43 3.62 -4.50
CA ILE A 268 9.25 3.29 -3.69
C ILE A 268 9.41 1.92 -3.01
N ASP A 269 10.12 0.96 -3.64
CA ASP A 269 10.50 -0.30 -3.01
C ASP A 269 11.36 -0.05 -1.76
N GLY A 270 12.35 0.82 -1.85
CA GLY A 270 13.12 1.23 -0.69
C GLY A 270 12.26 1.89 0.40
N VAL A 271 11.33 2.78 0.01
CA VAL A 271 10.42 3.46 0.95
C VAL A 271 9.52 2.47 1.68
N TYR A 272 8.82 1.60 0.95
CA TYR A 272 7.89 0.63 1.55
C TYR A 272 8.65 -0.40 2.40
N THR A 273 9.83 -0.81 1.97
CA THR A 273 10.68 -1.71 2.75
C THR A 273 11.09 -1.10 4.10
N ILE A 274 11.52 0.16 4.12
CA ILE A 274 11.85 0.86 5.36
C ILE A 274 10.64 0.90 6.30
N ILE A 275 9.44 1.15 5.78
CA ILE A 275 8.21 1.22 6.56
C ILE A 275 7.82 -0.18 7.08
N SER A 276 7.80 -1.20 6.22
CA SER A 276 7.35 -2.55 6.55
C SER A 276 8.31 -3.32 7.44
N MET A 277 9.63 -3.10 7.28
CA MET A 277 10.67 -3.80 8.04
C MET A 277 11.13 -3.06 9.30
N SER A 278 10.62 -1.85 9.55
CA SER A 278 11.05 -1.01 10.69
C SER A 278 10.91 -1.70 12.04
N THR A 279 9.78 -2.39 12.28
CA THR A 279 9.54 -3.12 13.53
C THR A 279 10.41 -4.37 13.65
N THR A 280 10.59 -5.12 12.57
CA THR A 280 11.45 -6.31 12.55
C THR A 280 12.90 -5.92 12.85
N TYR A 281 13.38 -4.84 12.20
CA TYR A 281 14.71 -4.33 12.43
C TYR A 281 14.88 -3.71 13.83
N GLY A 282 13.90 -2.96 14.31
CA GLY A 282 13.89 -2.42 15.67
C GLY A 282 13.97 -3.53 16.73
N ALA A 283 13.23 -4.62 16.55
CA ALA A 283 13.29 -5.79 17.43
C ALA A 283 14.66 -6.48 17.39
N GLU A 284 15.30 -6.63 16.21
CA GLU A 284 16.66 -7.17 16.07
C GLU A 284 17.70 -6.35 16.85
N VAL A 285 17.53 -5.02 16.87
CA VAL A 285 18.43 -4.10 17.61
C VAL A 285 18.09 -4.02 19.11
N GLY A 286 16.97 -4.63 19.55
CA GLY A 286 16.57 -4.69 20.96
C GLY A 286 15.67 -3.53 21.41
N ILE A 287 15.00 -2.85 20.47
CA ILE A 287 14.01 -1.81 20.80
C ILE A 287 12.73 -2.49 21.28
N SER A 288 12.15 -2.00 22.38
CA SER A 288 10.92 -2.57 22.94
C SER A 288 9.71 -2.31 22.03
N ASP A 289 8.75 -3.26 22.01
CA ASP A 289 7.54 -3.19 21.18
C ASP A 289 6.73 -1.93 21.44
N ASN A 290 6.60 -1.50 22.70
CA ASN A 290 5.88 -0.29 23.07
C ASN A 290 6.49 0.97 22.42
N VAL A 291 7.81 1.08 22.40
CA VAL A 291 8.51 2.19 21.74
C VAL A 291 8.25 2.15 20.23
N MET A 292 8.34 0.97 19.61
CA MET A 292 8.12 0.80 18.18
C MET A 292 6.70 1.20 17.77
N ILE A 293 5.67 0.71 18.48
CA ILE A 293 4.27 1.03 18.20
C ILE A 293 4.02 2.53 18.30
N ILE A 294 4.47 3.16 19.39
CA ILE A 294 4.25 4.60 19.58
C ILE A 294 5.02 5.42 18.54
N ALA A 295 6.25 5.04 18.21
CA ALA A 295 7.04 5.73 17.19
C ALA A 295 6.40 5.65 15.79
N LEU A 296 5.82 4.50 15.41
CA LEU A 296 5.06 4.36 14.16
C LEU A 296 3.81 5.24 14.15
N MET A 297 3.09 5.36 15.27
CA MET A 297 1.95 6.29 15.36
C MET A 297 2.39 7.75 15.20
N VAL A 298 3.50 8.13 15.83
CA VAL A 298 4.07 9.48 15.69
C VAL A 298 4.53 9.74 14.25
N THR A 299 5.06 8.74 13.55
CA THR A 299 5.37 8.84 12.11
C THR A 299 4.16 9.31 11.30
N GLN A 300 2.96 8.76 11.55
CA GLN A 300 1.74 9.17 10.85
C GLN A 300 1.34 10.61 11.18
N ILE A 301 1.47 11.00 12.45
CA ILE A 301 1.17 12.38 12.90
C ILE A 301 2.13 13.38 12.25
N VAL A 302 3.42 13.04 12.18
CA VAL A 302 4.45 13.89 11.52
C VAL A 302 4.22 13.95 10.01
N ALA A 303 3.84 12.85 9.37
CA ALA A 303 3.58 12.81 7.94
C ALA A 303 2.48 13.77 7.49
N PHE A 304 1.49 14.05 8.35
CA PHE A 304 0.38 14.95 8.02
C PHE A 304 0.84 16.37 7.62
N PRO A 305 1.49 17.17 8.50
CA PRO A 305 1.90 18.52 8.15
C PRO A 305 2.95 18.56 7.04
N PHE A 306 3.86 17.58 7.00
CA PHE A 306 4.91 17.54 6.00
C PHE A 306 4.40 17.15 4.60
N SER A 307 3.35 16.33 4.49
CA SER A 307 2.66 16.11 3.22
C SER A 307 2.03 17.40 2.68
N ILE A 308 1.38 18.20 3.52
CA ILE A 308 0.83 19.51 3.12
C ILE A 308 1.95 20.47 2.69
N LEU A 309 3.07 20.46 3.42
CA LEU A 309 4.24 21.25 3.08
C LEU A 309 4.82 20.85 1.71
N ALA A 310 4.92 19.54 1.44
CA ALA A 310 5.37 19.00 0.16
C ALA A 310 4.55 19.55 -1.01
N GLY A 311 3.22 19.56 -0.89
CA GLY A 311 2.34 20.15 -1.91
C GLY A 311 2.55 21.64 -2.13
N LYS A 312 2.82 22.41 -1.07
CA LYS A 312 3.17 23.83 -1.18
C LYS A 312 4.53 24.06 -1.86
N LEU A 313 5.51 23.22 -1.53
CA LEU A 313 6.84 23.29 -2.13
C LEU A 313 6.79 22.90 -3.63
N ALA A 314 6.03 21.86 -4.00
CA ALA A 314 5.88 21.45 -5.38
C ALA A 314 5.22 22.51 -6.28
N GLN A 315 4.30 23.31 -5.72
CA GLN A 315 3.73 24.46 -6.43
C GLN A 315 4.76 25.58 -6.69
N LYS A 316 5.82 25.66 -5.89
CA LYS A 316 6.86 26.72 -6.00
C LYS A 316 8.08 26.26 -6.78
N PHE A 317 8.49 24.98 -6.69
CA PHE A 317 9.79 24.49 -7.13
C PHE A 317 9.76 23.37 -8.17
N GLU A 318 8.68 23.08 -8.83
CA GLU A 318 8.49 21.92 -9.71
C GLU A 318 8.45 20.59 -8.94
N THR A 319 7.45 19.79 -9.26
CA THR A 319 7.15 18.52 -8.57
C THR A 319 8.33 17.55 -8.60
N LEU A 320 8.96 17.37 -9.76
CA LEU A 320 10.04 16.40 -9.93
C LEU A 320 11.29 16.73 -9.09
N LYS A 321 11.62 18.01 -8.94
CA LYS A 321 12.74 18.45 -8.09
C LYS A 321 12.49 18.11 -6.63
N ILE A 322 11.26 18.30 -6.15
CA ILE A 322 10.89 17.97 -4.76
C ILE A 322 10.91 16.46 -4.53
N ILE A 323 10.44 15.64 -5.49
CA ILE A 323 10.56 14.18 -5.41
C ILE A 323 12.04 13.78 -5.27
N LYS A 324 12.94 14.36 -6.06
CA LYS A 324 14.38 14.09 -5.96
C LYS A 324 14.97 14.45 -4.60
N VAL A 325 14.53 15.54 -3.98
CA VAL A 325 14.93 15.91 -2.62
C VAL A 325 14.48 14.84 -1.62
N TYR A 326 13.26 14.32 -1.74
CA TYR A 326 12.80 13.24 -0.86
C TYR A 326 13.58 11.93 -1.09
N VAL A 327 13.96 11.60 -2.32
CA VAL A 327 14.83 10.44 -2.58
C VAL A 327 16.19 10.61 -1.88
N LEU A 328 16.79 11.80 -1.93
CA LEU A 328 18.03 12.11 -1.20
C LEU A 328 17.82 12.01 0.32
N MET A 329 16.69 12.48 0.86
CA MET A 329 16.37 12.30 2.27
C MET A 329 16.30 10.83 2.66
N TYR A 330 15.70 9.96 1.84
CA TYR A 330 15.67 8.52 2.08
C TYR A 330 17.06 7.87 2.03
N MET A 331 17.98 8.34 1.16
CA MET A 331 19.38 7.89 1.20
C MET A 331 20.03 8.21 2.56
N LEU A 332 19.78 9.41 3.10
CA LEU A 332 20.27 9.77 4.43
C LEU A 332 19.62 8.94 5.55
N ILE A 333 18.32 8.67 5.44
CA ILE A 333 17.58 7.80 6.37
C ILE A 333 18.19 6.39 6.40
N VAL A 334 18.51 5.83 5.24
CA VAL A 334 19.12 4.50 5.10
C VAL A 334 20.52 4.48 5.74
N ILE A 335 21.33 5.50 5.47
CA ILE A 335 22.67 5.62 6.08
C ILE A 335 22.54 5.74 7.60
N TYR A 336 21.63 6.56 8.10
CA TYR A 336 21.39 6.70 9.55
C TYR A 336 20.87 5.39 10.17
N GLY A 337 19.96 4.69 9.47
CA GLY A 337 19.41 3.40 9.88
C GLY A 337 20.48 2.31 10.06
N PHE A 338 21.57 2.35 9.30
CA PHE A 338 22.70 1.44 9.49
C PHE A 338 23.38 1.58 10.86
N PHE A 339 23.41 2.79 11.44
CA PHE A 339 23.99 3.11 12.73
C PHE A 339 22.98 3.09 13.89
N LEU A 340 21.78 2.55 13.68
CA LEU A 340 20.74 2.50 14.71
C LEU A 340 21.12 1.53 15.82
N ASP A 341 21.27 2.05 17.07
CA ASP A 341 21.64 1.27 18.26
C ASP A 341 20.71 1.51 19.44
N THR A 342 20.04 2.65 19.50
CA THR A 342 19.24 3.05 20.67
C THR A 342 17.80 3.36 20.34
N ALA A 343 16.94 3.37 21.37
CA ALA A 343 15.54 3.82 21.21
C ALA A 343 15.46 5.28 20.71
N PHE A 344 16.43 6.14 21.08
CA PHE A 344 16.49 7.50 20.58
C PHE A 344 16.74 7.54 19.06
N ASP A 345 17.69 6.72 18.57
CA ASP A 345 17.95 6.63 17.13
C ASP A 345 16.72 6.16 16.36
N PHE A 346 15.97 5.21 16.94
CA PHE A 346 14.71 4.73 16.36
C PHE A 346 13.66 5.84 16.25
N TRP A 347 13.55 6.71 17.27
CA TRP A 347 12.67 7.87 17.22
C TRP A 347 13.08 8.85 16.12
N VAL A 348 14.37 9.17 16.00
CA VAL A 348 14.91 10.04 14.96
C VAL A 348 14.62 9.46 13.57
N LEU A 349 14.80 8.15 13.39
CA LEU A 349 14.50 7.44 12.15
C LEU A 349 13.01 7.58 11.80
N CYS A 350 12.12 7.24 12.72
CA CYS A 350 10.65 7.30 12.51
C CYS A 350 10.16 8.72 12.19
N ILE A 351 10.67 9.74 12.86
CA ILE A 351 10.34 11.14 12.57
C ILE A 351 10.84 11.53 11.18
N SER A 352 12.07 11.14 10.82
CA SER A 352 12.65 11.41 9.50
C SER A 352 11.86 10.75 8.37
N VAL A 353 11.43 9.49 8.57
CA VAL A 353 10.54 8.79 7.65
C VAL A 353 9.20 9.52 7.55
N GLY A 354 8.60 9.95 8.67
CA GLY A 354 7.36 10.72 8.69
C GLY A 354 7.45 12.02 7.86
N ILE A 355 8.58 12.73 7.94
CA ILE A 355 8.82 13.94 7.15
C ILE A 355 8.84 13.65 5.64
N ALA A 356 9.40 12.51 5.24
CA ALA A 356 9.66 12.20 3.84
C ALA A 356 8.53 11.42 3.15
N GLN A 357 7.88 10.46 3.85
CA GLN A 357 6.98 9.47 3.22
C GLN A 357 5.77 10.10 2.54
N GLY A 358 5.12 11.07 3.19
CA GLY A 358 3.91 11.69 2.65
C GLY A 358 4.18 12.51 1.40
N GLY A 359 5.33 13.21 1.38
CA GLY A 359 5.76 13.98 0.22
C GLY A 359 6.12 13.10 -0.98
N ILE A 360 6.95 12.07 -0.79
CA ILE A 360 7.42 11.22 -1.88
C ILE A 360 6.28 10.43 -2.53
N GLN A 361 5.38 9.86 -1.74
CA GLN A 361 4.25 9.08 -2.25
C GLN A 361 3.23 9.96 -2.99
N SER A 362 2.80 11.05 -2.36
CA SER A 362 1.76 11.93 -2.91
C SER A 362 2.20 12.69 -4.16
N LEU A 363 3.45 13.15 -4.19
CA LEU A 363 4.00 13.86 -5.34
C LEU A 363 4.33 12.91 -6.50
N SER A 364 4.73 11.67 -6.22
CA SER A 364 4.91 10.65 -7.26
C SER A 364 3.60 10.35 -7.97
N ARG A 365 2.49 10.21 -7.24
CA ARG A 365 1.14 10.02 -7.78
C ARG A 365 0.71 11.20 -8.66
N SER A 366 0.86 12.41 -8.15
CA SER A 366 0.46 13.61 -8.91
C SER A 366 1.35 13.87 -10.13
N TYR A 367 2.66 13.68 -10.01
CA TYR A 367 3.58 13.83 -11.14
C TYR A 367 3.29 12.79 -12.23
N PHE A 368 3.04 11.54 -11.85
CA PHE A 368 2.64 10.51 -12.80
C PHE A 368 1.38 10.91 -13.56
N GLY A 369 0.35 11.39 -12.85
CA GLY A 369 -0.88 11.88 -13.46
C GLY A 369 -0.68 13.05 -14.44
N LYS A 370 0.39 13.87 -14.29
CA LYS A 370 0.71 14.96 -15.21
C LYS A 370 1.40 14.51 -16.50
N ILE A 371 2.10 13.38 -16.49
CA ILE A 371 2.92 12.93 -17.63
C ILE A 371 2.25 11.86 -18.49
N ILE A 372 1.10 11.34 -18.10
CA ILE A 372 0.35 10.30 -18.83
C ILE A 372 -0.80 10.88 -19.64
N PRO A 373 -1.26 10.16 -20.70
CA PRO A 373 -2.46 10.54 -21.44
C PRO A 373 -3.72 10.54 -20.55
N LYS A 374 -4.51 11.59 -20.65
CA LYS A 374 -5.72 11.76 -19.79
C LYS A 374 -6.79 10.72 -20.07
N ASP A 375 -6.96 10.33 -21.33
CA ASP A 375 -7.97 9.37 -21.78
C ASP A 375 -7.64 7.92 -21.40
N GLU A 376 -6.35 7.62 -21.10
CA GLU A 376 -5.83 6.31 -20.72
C GLU A 376 -5.40 6.27 -19.24
N ALA A 377 -5.88 7.21 -18.43
CA ALA A 377 -5.41 7.42 -17.07
C ALA A 377 -5.52 6.18 -16.18
N SER A 378 -6.63 5.46 -16.25
CA SER A 378 -6.86 4.30 -15.38
C SER A 378 -5.98 3.11 -15.78
N GLU A 379 -5.71 2.93 -17.08
CA GLU A 379 -4.79 1.91 -17.58
C GLU A 379 -3.36 2.17 -17.07
N TYR A 380 -2.87 3.41 -17.20
CA TYR A 380 -1.55 3.80 -16.72
C TYR A 380 -1.44 3.69 -15.19
N PHE A 381 -2.46 4.09 -14.42
CA PHE A 381 -2.49 3.89 -12.97
C PHE A 381 -2.56 2.42 -12.59
N GLY A 382 -3.14 1.55 -13.43
CA GLY A 382 -3.05 0.10 -13.28
C GLY A 382 -1.61 -0.41 -13.33
N PHE A 383 -0.80 0.08 -14.28
CA PHE A 383 0.64 -0.22 -14.30
C PHE A 383 1.37 0.38 -13.09
N PHE A 384 1.05 1.60 -12.70
CA PHE A 384 1.65 2.27 -11.54
C PHE A 384 1.40 1.49 -10.24
N ASP A 385 0.18 0.96 -10.03
CA ASP A 385 -0.17 0.13 -8.86
C ASP A 385 0.62 -1.19 -8.83
N ILE A 386 0.84 -1.82 -9.99
CA ILE A 386 1.68 -3.03 -10.07
C ILE A 386 3.07 -2.75 -9.51
N PHE A 387 3.73 -1.71 -10.00
CA PHE A 387 5.07 -1.37 -9.54
C PHE A 387 5.10 -1.02 -8.05
N GLY A 388 4.07 -0.32 -7.54
CA GLY A 388 3.91 -0.07 -6.11
C GLY A 388 3.72 -1.35 -5.27
N LYS A 389 3.02 -2.37 -5.79
CA LYS A 389 2.79 -3.65 -5.09
C LYS A 389 4.01 -4.58 -5.12
N PHE A 390 4.72 -4.64 -6.26
CA PHE A 390 5.96 -5.39 -6.35
C PHE A 390 7.10 -4.77 -5.54
N ALA A 391 7.01 -3.50 -5.22
CA ALA A 391 7.94 -2.80 -4.35
C ALA A 391 7.98 -3.37 -2.91
N ASP A 392 6.91 -4.02 -2.43
CA ASP A 392 6.91 -4.74 -1.15
C ASP A 392 7.65 -6.10 -1.20
N PHE A 393 8.25 -6.46 -2.33
CA PHE A 393 8.89 -7.77 -2.51
C PHE A 393 10.42 -7.71 -2.56
N PHE A 394 10.99 -6.83 -3.40
CA PHE A 394 12.44 -6.85 -3.64
C PHE A 394 13.25 -6.31 -2.48
N GLY A 395 12.78 -5.24 -1.83
CA GLY A 395 13.48 -4.66 -0.70
C GLY A 395 13.58 -5.59 0.51
N PRO A 396 12.49 -6.21 1.00
CA PRO A 396 12.58 -7.23 2.04
C PRO A 396 13.46 -8.43 1.64
N LEU A 397 13.45 -8.83 0.35
CA LEU A 397 14.33 -9.88 -0.15
C LEU A 397 15.82 -9.48 -0.04
N ILE A 398 16.17 -8.24 -0.41
CA ILE A 398 17.52 -7.70 -0.26
C ILE A 398 17.96 -7.75 1.22
N ILE A 399 17.09 -7.29 2.14
CA ILE A 399 17.39 -7.33 3.58
C ILE A 399 17.61 -8.77 4.03
N THR A 400 16.73 -9.70 3.63
CA THR A 400 16.83 -11.12 4.03
C THR A 400 18.13 -11.77 3.52
N VAL A 401 18.48 -11.56 2.25
CA VAL A 401 19.72 -12.09 1.66
C VAL A 401 20.96 -11.51 2.35
N CYS A 402 20.96 -10.20 2.62
CA CYS A 402 22.08 -9.56 3.33
C CYS A 402 22.17 -10.06 4.78
N ALA A 403 21.05 -10.20 5.49
CA ALA A 403 21.02 -10.72 6.85
C ALA A 403 21.57 -12.15 6.91
N ALA A 404 21.18 -13.00 5.95
CA ALA A 404 21.70 -14.38 5.84
C ALA A 404 23.20 -14.43 5.51
N SER A 405 23.69 -13.48 4.68
CA SER A 405 25.09 -13.47 4.23
C SER A 405 26.05 -12.82 5.22
N PHE A 406 25.60 -11.76 5.91
CA PHE A 406 26.45 -10.93 6.79
C PHE A 406 26.09 -11.03 8.28
N GLY A 407 25.06 -11.81 8.62
CA GLY A 407 24.63 -12.02 10.01
C GLY A 407 23.86 -10.86 10.64
N SER A 408 23.48 -9.81 9.88
CA SER A 408 22.70 -8.68 10.40
C SER A 408 21.90 -7.99 9.29
N SER A 409 20.66 -7.60 9.60
CA SER A 409 19.77 -6.83 8.72
C SER A 409 20.29 -5.41 8.44
N ARG A 410 21.25 -4.89 9.23
CA ARG A 410 21.88 -3.58 9.02
C ARG A 410 22.45 -3.43 7.61
N TYR A 411 23.17 -4.47 7.13
CA TYR A 411 23.75 -4.48 5.79
C TYR A 411 22.66 -4.48 4.70
N GLY A 412 21.53 -5.15 4.96
CA GLY A 412 20.38 -5.12 4.08
C GLY A 412 19.75 -3.74 3.98
N ILE A 413 19.59 -3.05 5.13
CA ILE A 413 19.09 -1.67 5.14
C ILE A 413 20.03 -0.76 4.34
N LEU A 414 21.34 -0.85 4.56
CA LEU A 414 22.30 -0.05 3.81
C LEU A 414 22.26 -0.38 2.30
N ALA A 415 22.05 -1.64 1.93
CA ALA A 415 21.95 -2.06 0.52
C ALA A 415 20.77 -1.41 -0.22
N LEU A 416 19.69 -1.02 0.49
CA LEU A 416 18.57 -0.29 -0.11
C LEU A 416 18.99 1.04 -0.73
N ILE A 417 20.14 1.60 -0.34
CA ILE A 417 20.67 2.84 -0.93
C ILE A 417 20.84 2.72 -2.44
N ILE A 418 21.12 1.50 -2.94
CA ILE A 418 21.28 1.22 -4.37
C ILE A 418 19.98 1.52 -5.13
N LEU A 419 18.83 1.15 -4.54
CA LEU A 419 17.51 1.41 -5.12
C LEU A 419 17.24 2.92 -5.22
N PHE A 420 17.57 3.68 -4.17
CA PHE A 420 17.43 5.13 -4.17
C PHE A 420 18.38 5.82 -5.16
N ILE A 421 19.62 5.33 -5.29
CA ILE A 421 20.60 5.85 -6.29
C ILE A 421 20.07 5.63 -7.70
N ILE A 422 19.60 4.42 -8.04
CA ILE A 422 19.03 4.12 -9.35
C ILE A 422 17.80 5.01 -9.61
N GLY A 423 16.89 5.11 -8.63
CA GLY A 423 15.74 5.99 -8.69
C GLY A 423 16.11 7.44 -8.95
N PHE A 424 17.10 7.99 -8.23
CA PHE A 424 17.58 9.36 -8.39
C PHE A 424 18.18 9.62 -9.78
N ILE A 425 18.99 8.68 -10.29
CA ILE A 425 19.59 8.78 -11.63
C ILE A 425 18.49 8.79 -12.69
N LEU A 426 17.49 7.91 -12.58
CA LEU A 426 16.40 7.84 -13.55
C LEU A 426 15.53 9.10 -13.51
N LEU A 427 15.19 9.63 -12.33
CA LEU A 427 14.48 10.91 -12.18
C LEU A 427 15.30 12.08 -12.76
N SER A 428 16.62 12.04 -12.65
CA SER A 428 17.48 13.07 -13.25
C SER A 428 17.49 12.99 -14.78
N LYS A 429 17.34 11.79 -15.37
CA LYS A 429 17.13 11.63 -16.81
C LYS A 429 15.76 12.18 -17.26
N VAL A 430 14.71 11.97 -16.45
CA VAL A 430 13.38 12.55 -16.69
C VAL A 430 13.46 14.07 -16.72
N GLU A 431 14.13 14.69 -15.72
CA GLU A 431 14.31 16.15 -15.66
C GLU A 431 15.06 16.71 -16.89
N LYS A 432 16.03 15.94 -17.40
CA LYS A 432 16.75 16.34 -18.62
C LYS A 432 15.83 16.35 -19.85
N LEU A 433 14.99 15.30 -20.00
CA LEU A 433 14.01 15.22 -21.10
C LEU A 433 12.89 16.28 -21.02
N GLU A 434 12.65 16.88 -19.85
CA GLU A 434 11.69 18.00 -19.70
C GLU A 434 12.29 19.35 -20.16
N LYS A 435 13.61 19.45 -20.19
CA LYS A 435 14.33 20.68 -20.58
C LYS A 435 14.71 20.71 -22.05
N GLU A 436 14.73 19.53 -22.71
CA GLU A 436 14.92 19.37 -24.17
C GLU A 436 13.59 19.59 -24.90
#